data_604819d179990dc4bdd3742b9c3178b8
#
_entry.id   604819d179990dc4bdd3742b9c3178b8
#
_cell.length_a   1.000
_cell.length_b   1.000
_cell.length_c   1.000
_cell.angle_alpha   90.00
_cell.angle_beta   90.00
_cell.angle_gamma   90.00
#
_symmetry.space_group_name_H-M   'P 1'
#
loop_
_entity.id
_entity.type
_entity.pdbx_description
1 polymer ?
#
loop_
_entity_poly.entity_id
_entity_poly.type
_entity_poly.pdbx_seq_one_letter_code
_entity_poly.pdbx_strand_id
1 'polypeptide(L)'
;VTLAKTITISNSHNYGDMEVKAVNSGGSAYCGGIVGYANKAITITSSSSNGAFTVGKDVTIKDNLYFGAMVSMTGTTFTTTDCSSTNNAQGKGFTTSASVSQFYPGWVGKGATTQVTHTIKNCWNDTDFTATTDFSAGSSCYMTLGISDAVSGAKCSYNIENFTASGDLNFYGNANALFYAGSIFGYWRGSGTMKITNCISTGTHTYDATFKGRTTIAGLVGYKSSKPGITFTTCENASDI
;
A
#
# COMPACT_ATOMS: atom_id res chain seq x y z
N VAL A 1 8.09 -23.35 24.94
CA VAL A 1 7.97 -21.90 24.64
C VAL A 1 6.81 -21.75 23.68
N THR A 2 5.68 -21.22 24.14
CA THR A 2 4.54 -20.91 23.27
C THR A 2 4.89 -19.65 22.48
N LEU A 3 5.12 -19.78 21.18
CA LEU A 3 5.35 -18.63 20.31
C LEU A 3 4.10 -17.75 20.32
N ALA A 4 4.25 -16.46 20.54
CA ALA A 4 3.16 -15.49 20.52
C ALA A 4 2.38 -15.63 19.20
N LYS A 5 1.03 -15.69 19.30
CA LYS A 5 0.16 -15.77 18.11
C LYS A 5 -0.02 -14.42 17.43
N THR A 6 0.25 -13.34 18.14
CA THR A 6 0.05 -11.96 17.69
C THR A 6 1.27 -11.12 18.06
N ILE A 7 1.66 -10.22 17.17
CA ILE A 7 2.65 -9.17 17.41
C ILE A 7 1.87 -7.90 17.73
N THR A 8 2.18 -7.27 18.88
CA THR A 8 1.60 -5.98 19.26
C THR A 8 2.68 -4.92 19.30
N ILE A 9 2.45 -3.82 18.61
CA ILE A 9 3.32 -2.63 18.57
C ILE A 9 2.45 -1.44 18.99
N SER A 10 2.90 -0.68 19.96
CA SER A 10 2.20 0.50 20.45
C SER A 10 3.16 1.64 20.74
N ASN A 11 2.69 2.88 20.56
CA ASN A 11 3.45 4.11 20.84
C ASN A 11 4.87 4.07 20.22
N SER A 12 4.96 3.57 19.00
CA SER A 12 6.22 3.39 18.28
C SER A 12 6.31 4.35 17.10
N HIS A 13 7.42 5.06 17.00
CA HIS A 13 7.57 6.12 16.01
C HIS A 13 8.86 5.94 15.22
N ASN A 14 8.74 5.93 13.89
CA ASN A 14 9.88 5.95 12.99
C ASN A 14 10.08 7.36 12.42
N TYR A 15 11.21 7.97 12.70
CA TYR A 15 11.63 9.26 12.15
C TYR A 15 12.85 9.13 11.22
N GLY A 16 13.42 7.95 11.11
CA GLY A 16 14.62 7.69 10.35
C GLY A 16 14.36 7.49 8.87
N ASP A 17 15.11 8.16 8.03
CA ASP A 17 15.11 7.92 6.60
C ASP A 17 15.87 6.63 6.27
N MET A 18 15.41 5.88 5.29
CA MET A 18 16.04 4.65 4.80
C MET A 18 16.32 4.75 3.30
N GLU A 19 17.52 4.36 2.89
CA GLU A 19 17.90 4.35 1.49
C GLU A 19 18.54 3.01 1.10
N VAL A 20 18.04 2.41 0.02
CA VAL A 20 18.62 1.23 -0.61
C VAL A 20 19.25 1.65 -1.94
N LYS A 21 20.58 1.63 -2.02
CA LYS A 21 21.33 2.18 -3.17
C LYS A 21 21.63 1.17 -4.26
N ALA A 22 22.06 -0.04 -3.88
CA ALA A 22 22.43 -1.08 -4.82
C ALA A 22 22.16 -2.46 -4.23
N VAL A 23 21.19 -3.16 -4.78
CA VAL A 23 20.85 -4.55 -4.41
C VAL A 23 20.36 -5.28 -5.66
N ASN A 24 20.80 -6.51 -5.83
CA ASN A 24 20.22 -7.43 -6.80
C ASN A 24 19.54 -8.57 -6.03
N SER A 25 18.23 -8.45 -5.83
CA SER A 25 17.43 -9.46 -5.15
C SER A 25 16.84 -10.45 -6.14
N GLY A 26 17.10 -11.73 -5.93
CA GLY A 26 16.47 -12.81 -6.68
C GLY A 26 14.99 -13.05 -6.35
N GLY A 27 14.44 -12.34 -5.35
CA GLY A 27 13.07 -12.45 -4.85
C GLY A 27 12.43 -11.10 -4.58
N SER A 28 11.48 -11.06 -3.65
CA SER A 28 10.74 -9.87 -3.25
C SER A 28 11.47 -9.04 -2.20
N ALA A 29 11.22 -7.73 -2.19
CA ALA A 29 11.67 -6.82 -1.15
C ALA A 29 10.47 -6.23 -0.37
N TYR A 30 10.67 -6.04 0.93
CA TYR A 30 9.65 -5.60 1.88
C TYR A 30 10.12 -4.35 2.62
N CYS A 31 9.57 -3.22 2.28
CA CYS A 31 9.94 -1.90 2.79
C CYS A 31 8.77 -1.32 3.58
N GLY A 32 8.83 -1.36 4.90
CA GLY A 32 7.74 -0.88 5.76
C GLY A 32 8.22 0.19 6.73
N GLY A 33 7.43 1.24 6.90
CA GLY A 33 7.76 2.32 7.84
C GLY A 33 7.86 1.84 9.28
N ILE A 34 7.03 0.89 9.69
CA ILE A 34 7.09 0.25 11.02
C ILE A 34 7.44 -1.24 10.88
N VAL A 35 6.84 -1.96 9.93
CA VAL A 35 7.07 -3.41 9.77
C VAL A 35 7.27 -3.75 8.30
N GLY A 36 8.40 -4.36 7.96
CA GLY A 36 8.65 -4.87 6.61
C GLY A 36 7.76 -6.08 6.30
N TYR A 37 7.84 -7.15 7.09
CA TYR A 37 7.04 -8.36 6.88
C TYR A 37 6.56 -8.97 8.19
N ALA A 38 5.27 -9.31 8.27
CA ALA A 38 4.70 -10.02 9.40
C ALA A 38 4.05 -11.33 8.96
N ASN A 39 4.53 -12.46 9.45
CA ASN A 39 3.94 -13.79 9.23
C ASN A 39 2.99 -14.23 10.35
N LYS A 40 2.74 -13.37 11.30
CA LYS A 40 1.79 -13.53 12.41
C LYS A 40 0.79 -12.37 12.40
N ALA A 41 -0.33 -12.55 13.10
CA ALA A 41 -1.26 -11.46 13.31
C ALA A 41 -0.53 -10.26 13.94
N ILE A 42 -0.76 -9.08 13.40
CA ILE A 42 -0.12 -7.86 13.88
C ILE A 42 -1.17 -6.81 14.26
N THR A 43 -0.96 -6.19 15.39
CA THR A 43 -1.75 -5.05 15.87
C THR A 43 -0.79 -3.89 16.13
N ILE A 44 -1.04 -2.75 15.49
CA ILE A 44 -0.27 -1.52 15.66
C ILE A 44 -1.22 -0.43 16.15
N THR A 45 -0.89 0.21 17.25
CA THR A 45 -1.71 1.27 17.84
C THR A 45 -0.88 2.50 18.18
N SER A 46 -1.47 3.69 18.03
CA SER A 46 -0.87 4.98 18.44
C SER A 46 0.58 5.13 17.96
N SER A 47 0.84 4.73 16.72
CA SER A 47 2.19 4.66 16.16
C SER A 47 2.29 5.47 14.87
N SER A 48 3.49 5.95 14.54
CA SER A 48 3.67 6.75 13.34
C SER A 48 4.94 6.41 12.55
N SER A 49 4.87 6.61 11.23
CA SER A 49 5.99 6.49 10.31
C SER A 49 6.20 7.81 9.57
N ASN A 50 7.28 8.52 9.87
CA ASN A 50 7.55 9.85 9.36
C ASN A 50 8.91 9.94 8.60
N GLY A 51 9.62 8.84 8.45
CA GLY A 51 10.87 8.77 7.68
C GLY A 51 10.65 8.53 6.19
N ALA A 52 11.49 9.08 5.34
CA ALA A 52 11.50 8.77 3.92
C ALA A 52 12.03 7.36 3.65
N PHE A 53 11.57 6.74 2.55
CA PHE A 53 12.12 5.49 2.07
C PHE A 53 12.44 5.60 0.58
N THR A 54 13.71 5.37 0.22
CA THR A 54 14.16 5.46 -1.17
C THR A 54 14.77 4.14 -1.63
N VAL A 55 14.31 3.64 -2.77
CA VAL A 55 14.93 2.50 -3.46
C VAL A 55 15.44 2.98 -4.81
N GLY A 56 16.76 3.03 -4.94
CA GLY A 56 17.44 3.67 -6.06
C GLY A 56 17.40 2.89 -7.38
N LYS A 57 17.82 3.54 -8.45
CA LYS A 57 17.85 3.01 -9.84
C LYS A 57 18.75 1.78 -10.02
N ASP A 58 19.80 1.66 -9.20
CA ASP A 58 20.76 0.56 -9.27
C ASP A 58 20.30 -0.68 -8.50
N VAL A 59 19.04 -0.66 -8.04
CA VAL A 59 18.38 -1.79 -7.38
C VAL A 59 17.57 -2.58 -8.40
N THR A 60 17.77 -3.89 -8.43
CA THR A 60 16.96 -4.82 -9.22
C THR A 60 16.27 -5.82 -8.29
N ILE A 61 14.95 -5.86 -8.37
CA ILE A 61 14.11 -6.79 -7.61
C ILE A 61 13.34 -7.63 -8.60
N LYS A 62 13.67 -8.93 -8.70
CA LYS A 62 13.11 -9.81 -9.74
C LYS A 62 11.61 -10.04 -9.59
N ASP A 63 11.10 -10.04 -8.36
CA ASP A 63 9.70 -10.31 -8.09
C ASP A 63 8.95 -9.02 -7.70
N ASN A 64 8.70 -8.83 -6.42
CA ASN A 64 7.79 -7.79 -5.94
C ASN A 64 8.50 -6.80 -5.03
N LEU A 65 8.20 -5.53 -5.18
CA LEU A 65 8.53 -4.49 -4.23
C LEU A 65 7.26 -4.08 -3.47
N TYR A 66 7.24 -4.34 -2.18
CA TYR A 66 6.17 -3.95 -1.28
C TYR A 66 6.61 -2.73 -0.48
N PHE A 67 5.90 -1.62 -0.64
CA PHE A 67 6.06 -0.42 0.16
C PHE A 67 4.84 -0.24 1.05
N GLY A 68 5.02 -0.27 2.37
CA GLY A 68 3.96 0.01 3.32
C GLY A 68 4.30 1.18 4.21
N ALA A 69 3.47 2.23 4.23
CA ALA A 69 3.67 3.31 5.19
C ALA A 69 3.71 2.79 6.63
N MET A 70 2.89 1.78 6.94
CA MET A 70 2.95 1.07 8.22
C MET A 70 3.49 -0.34 8.06
N VAL A 71 2.91 -1.17 7.19
CA VAL A 71 3.26 -2.58 7.01
C VAL A 71 3.43 -2.87 5.53
N SER A 72 4.59 -3.36 5.13
CA SER A 72 4.83 -3.69 3.73
C SER A 72 4.04 -4.94 3.29
N MET A 73 4.10 -6.02 4.06
CA MET A 73 3.31 -7.23 3.80
C MET A 73 2.93 -7.95 5.09
N THR A 74 1.71 -8.49 5.11
CA THR A 74 1.27 -9.38 6.19
C THR A 74 0.80 -10.73 5.65
N GLY A 75 1.24 -11.80 6.28
CA GLY A 75 0.81 -13.18 5.98
C GLY A 75 -0.48 -13.59 6.70
N THR A 76 -0.96 -12.78 7.64
CA THR A 76 -2.17 -13.02 8.45
C THR A 76 -2.93 -11.71 8.70
N THR A 77 -3.77 -11.65 9.73
CA THR A 77 -4.54 -10.44 10.10
C THR A 77 -3.60 -9.27 10.43
N PHE A 78 -3.95 -8.09 9.96
CA PHE A 78 -3.42 -6.85 10.52
C PHE A 78 -4.53 -5.97 11.08
N THR A 79 -4.19 -5.22 12.12
CA THR A 79 -5.03 -4.17 12.70
C THR A 79 -4.16 -2.95 12.93
N THR A 80 -4.57 -1.79 12.42
CA THR A 80 -3.94 -0.51 12.73
C THR A 80 -5.01 0.42 13.29
N THR A 81 -4.71 1.07 14.40
CA THR A 81 -5.66 1.97 15.08
C THR A 81 -4.91 3.20 15.62
N ASP A 82 -5.48 4.39 15.41
CA ASP A 82 -4.91 5.66 15.87
C ASP A 82 -3.46 5.85 15.39
N CYS A 83 -3.19 5.50 14.13
CA CYS A 83 -1.85 5.55 13.54
C CYS A 83 -1.77 6.60 12.44
N SER A 84 -0.55 7.12 12.21
CA SER A 84 -0.33 8.09 11.15
C SER A 84 0.95 7.82 10.36
N SER A 85 0.97 8.33 9.12
CA SER A 85 2.18 8.46 8.33
C SER A 85 2.17 9.84 7.69
N THR A 86 3.22 10.61 7.90
CA THR A 86 3.32 12.03 7.48
C THR A 86 4.63 12.30 6.75
N ASN A 87 5.02 11.39 5.86
CA ASN A 87 6.31 11.43 5.19
C ASN A 87 6.40 12.47 4.07
N ASN A 88 5.28 13.10 3.67
CA ASN A 88 5.29 14.17 2.68
C ASN A 88 5.80 15.50 3.24
N ALA A 89 5.77 15.69 4.55
CA ALA A 89 6.31 16.89 5.18
C ALA A 89 7.79 17.07 4.78
N GLN A 90 8.10 18.12 4.04
CA GLN A 90 9.44 18.44 3.50
C GLN A 90 9.82 17.69 2.19
N GLY A 91 8.87 17.25 1.38
CA GLY A 91 9.15 16.51 0.14
C GLY A 91 9.75 15.12 0.37
N LYS A 92 9.53 14.56 1.54
CA LYS A 92 9.86 13.18 1.87
C LYS A 92 8.68 12.28 1.49
N GLY A 93 8.95 11.05 1.17
CA GLY A 93 7.94 10.07 0.81
C GLY A 93 8.59 8.72 0.53
N PHE A 94 7.83 7.82 -0.02
CA PHE A 94 8.34 6.54 -0.48
C PHE A 94 8.58 6.60 -1.98
N THR A 95 9.85 6.58 -2.39
CA THR A 95 10.26 6.76 -3.78
C THR A 95 10.98 5.52 -4.31
N THR A 96 10.65 5.08 -5.52
CA THR A 96 11.40 4.03 -6.22
C THR A 96 11.70 4.39 -7.67
N SER A 97 12.92 4.12 -8.08
CA SER A 97 13.36 4.04 -9.48
C SER A 97 13.95 2.65 -9.80
N ALA A 98 13.75 1.68 -8.92
CA ALA A 98 14.23 0.32 -9.07
C ALA A 98 13.56 -0.42 -10.22
N SER A 99 14.28 -1.34 -10.86
CA SER A 99 13.68 -2.30 -11.80
C SER A 99 12.94 -3.39 -11.03
N VAL A 100 11.62 -3.47 -11.18
CA VAL A 100 10.76 -4.41 -10.44
C VAL A 100 9.72 -5.05 -11.34
N SER A 101 9.31 -6.29 -11.04
CA SER A 101 8.21 -6.92 -11.76
C SER A 101 6.84 -6.46 -11.26
N GLN A 102 6.68 -6.26 -9.95
CA GLN A 102 5.41 -5.79 -9.38
C GLN A 102 5.67 -4.79 -8.26
N PHE A 103 4.88 -3.72 -8.21
CA PHE A 103 4.99 -2.66 -7.22
C PHE A 103 3.69 -2.48 -6.44
N TYR A 104 3.80 -2.49 -5.12
CA TYR A 104 2.69 -2.45 -4.18
C TYR A 104 2.91 -1.36 -3.11
N PRO A 105 2.70 -0.09 -3.41
CA PRO A 105 2.75 0.98 -2.41
C PRO A 105 1.41 1.13 -1.68
N GLY A 106 1.41 1.52 -0.40
CA GLY A 106 0.19 1.80 0.35
C GLY A 106 0.43 1.93 1.85
N TRP A 107 -0.63 2.10 2.61
CA TRP A 107 -0.62 1.93 4.07
C TRP A 107 -0.20 0.51 4.43
N VAL A 108 -0.76 -0.45 3.70
CA VAL A 108 -0.31 -1.84 3.65
C VAL A 108 -0.07 -2.23 2.19
N GLY A 109 1.15 -2.63 1.85
CA GLY A 109 1.50 -3.02 0.49
C GLY A 109 0.75 -4.28 0.05
N LYS A 110 0.68 -5.32 0.88
CA LYS A 110 -0.08 -6.54 0.58
C LYS A 110 -0.73 -7.16 1.82
N GLY A 111 -2.01 -7.47 1.70
CA GLY A 111 -2.76 -8.21 2.71
C GLY A 111 -2.52 -9.73 2.66
N ALA A 112 -3.06 -10.44 3.65
CA ALA A 112 -2.93 -11.88 3.80
C ALA A 112 -3.63 -12.68 2.70
N THR A 113 -3.19 -13.92 2.53
CA THR A 113 -3.76 -14.91 1.60
C THR A 113 -4.81 -15.82 2.24
N THR A 114 -5.02 -15.72 3.55
CA THR A 114 -5.93 -16.59 4.35
C THR A 114 -7.23 -15.88 4.68
N GLN A 115 -8.24 -16.64 5.10
CA GLN A 115 -9.54 -16.10 5.52
C GLN A 115 -9.40 -15.32 6.84
N VAL A 116 -9.29 -14.01 6.77
CA VAL A 116 -9.12 -13.11 7.92
C VAL A 116 -9.86 -11.79 7.71
N THR A 117 -10.03 -11.02 8.78
CA THR A 117 -10.50 -9.64 8.71
C THR A 117 -9.35 -8.70 9.03
N HIS A 118 -9.08 -7.77 8.14
CA HIS A 118 -8.14 -6.70 8.34
C HIS A 118 -8.86 -5.43 8.79
N THR A 119 -8.23 -4.64 9.64
CA THR A 119 -8.82 -3.41 10.18
C THR A 119 -7.85 -2.24 10.08
N ILE A 120 -8.33 -1.12 9.53
CA ILE A 120 -7.70 0.20 9.60
C ILE A 120 -8.72 1.13 10.23
N LYS A 121 -8.39 1.72 11.38
CA LYS A 121 -9.31 2.58 12.11
C LYS A 121 -8.62 3.84 12.65
N ASN A 122 -9.26 5.01 12.44
CA ASN A 122 -8.76 6.30 12.90
C ASN A 122 -7.31 6.55 12.46
N CYS A 123 -7.01 6.26 11.20
CA CYS A 123 -5.65 6.37 10.69
C CYS A 123 -5.56 7.45 9.60
N TRP A 124 -4.37 8.01 9.47
CA TRP A 124 -4.09 9.06 8.50
C TRP A 124 -2.82 8.74 7.73
N ASN A 125 -2.93 8.67 6.40
CA ASN A 125 -1.79 8.47 5.50
C ASN A 125 -1.59 9.70 4.62
N ASP A 126 -0.59 10.46 4.96
CA ASP A 126 -0.08 11.62 4.25
C ASP A 126 1.31 11.33 3.64
N THR A 127 1.54 10.09 3.27
CA THR A 127 2.77 9.64 2.64
C THR A 127 2.64 9.69 1.14
N ASP A 128 3.56 10.39 0.47
CA ASP A 128 3.66 10.34 -0.98
C ASP A 128 4.30 9.03 -1.43
N PHE A 129 3.73 8.41 -2.45
CA PHE A 129 4.33 7.28 -3.14
C PHE A 129 4.69 7.66 -4.57
N THR A 130 5.98 7.62 -4.88
CA THR A 130 6.50 8.00 -6.19
C THR A 130 7.24 6.84 -6.84
N ALA A 131 6.87 6.50 -8.06
CA ALA A 131 7.59 5.54 -8.88
C ALA A 131 8.01 6.19 -10.20
N THR A 132 9.31 6.10 -10.52
CA THR A 132 9.92 6.65 -11.75
C THR A 132 10.52 5.53 -12.60
N THR A 133 9.95 4.34 -12.57
CA THR A 133 10.45 3.15 -13.25
C THR A 133 9.51 2.66 -14.32
N ASP A 134 10.07 2.03 -15.34
CA ASP A 134 9.29 1.37 -16.39
C ASP A 134 8.90 -0.05 -15.97
N PHE A 135 7.63 -0.36 -16.12
CA PHE A 135 7.11 -1.71 -15.94
C PHE A 135 7.00 -2.41 -17.30
N SER A 136 7.72 -3.52 -17.46
CA SER A 136 7.71 -4.32 -18.67
C SER A 136 6.40 -5.10 -18.85
N ALA A 137 6.20 -5.71 -20.01
CA ALA A 137 5.08 -6.62 -20.24
C ALA A 137 5.09 -7.78 -19.23
N GLY A 138 3.93 -8.08 -18.64
CA GLY A 138 3.79 -9.09 -17.57
C GLY A 138 3.98 -8.56 -16.15
N SER A 139 4.46 -7.33 -15.99
CA SER A 139 4.58 -6.67 -14.69
C SER A 139 3.25 -6.08 -14.23
N SER A 140 3.17 -5.56 -13.01
CA SER A 140 1.96 -4.92 -12.48
C SER A 140 2.30 -3.84 -11.46
N CYS A 141 1.54 -2.75 -11.49
CA CYS A 141 1.64 -1.66 -10.52
C CYS A 141 0.27 -1.41 -9.87
N TYR A 142 0.24 -1.32 -8.56
CA TYR A 142 -0.99 -1.20 -7.76
C TYR A 142 -0.90 0.00 -6.83
N MET A 143 -1.07 1.21 -7.37
CA MET A 143 -0.91 2.47 -6.62
C MET A 143 -2.07 2.73 -5.67
N THR A 144 -1.77 2.99 -4.40
CA THR A 144 -2.78 3.39 -3.41
C THR A 144 -2.13 4.02 -2.18
N LEU A 145 -2.92 4.78 -1.41
CA LEU A 145 -2.56 5.25 -0.07
C LEU A 145 -3.07 4.29 1.02
N GLY A 146 -4.02 3.44 0.71
CA GLY A 146 -4.57 2.43 1.62
C GLY A 146 -3.95 1.04 1.42
N ILE A 147 -4.69 0.10 0.86
CA ILE A 147 -4.25 -1.30 0.67
C ILE A 147 -4.02 -1.57 -0.80
N SER A 148 -2.76 -1.91 -1.15
CA SER A 148 -2.37 -2.05 -2.54
C SER A 148 -2.92 -3.32 -3.20
N ASP A 149 -2.76 -4.48 -2.59
CA ASP A 149 -3.26 -5.74 -3.13
C ASP A 149 -3.96 -6.62 -2.09
N ALA A 150 -5.13 -7.12 -2.45
CA ALA A 150 -5.81 -8.20 -1.77
C ALA A 150 -5.84 -9.43 -2.68
N VAL A 151 -5.18 -10.46 -2.25
CA VAL A 151 -4.86 -11.67 -3.00
C VAL A 151 -6.10 -12.41 -3.52
N SER A 152 -6.01 -12.95 -4.71
CA SER A 152 -7.05 -13.80 -5.31
C SER A 152 -7.27 -15.09 -4.52
N GLY A 153 -8.54 -15.47 -4.35
CA GLY A 153 -8.95 -16.73 -3.73
C GLY A 153 -9.14 -16.67 -2.21
N ALA A 154 -8.60 -15.66 -1.53
CA ALA A 154 -8.78 -15.52 -0.10
C ALA A 154 -10.15 -14.91 0.25
N LYS A 155 -10.83 -15.46 1.26
CA LYS A 155 -12.04 -14.85 1.84
C LYS A 155 -11.65 -13.78 2.87
N CYS A 156 -10.75 -12.87 2.51
CA CYS A 156 -10.36 -11.77 3.38
C CYS A 156 -11.43 -10.70 3.38
N SER A 157 -11.74 -10.17 4.55
CA SER A 157 -12.59 -9.01 4.72
C SER A 157 -11.78 -7.82 5.19
N TYR A 158 -12.24 -6.62 4.87
CA TYR A 158 -11.58 -5.38 5.22
C TYR A 158 -12.57 -4.44 5.88
N ASN A 159 -12.18 -3.92 7.03
CA ASN A 159 -12.89 -2.89 7.77
C ASN A 159 -11.99 -1.63 7.80
N ILE A 160 -12.37 -0.62 7.02
CA ILE A 160 -11.64 0.65 6.94
C ILE A 160 -12.59 1.73 7.45
N GLU A 161 -12.26 2.34 8.58
CA GLU A 161 -13.10 3.32 9.27
C GLU A 161 -12.28 4.55 9.65
N ASN A 162 -12.78 5.75 9.34
CA ASN A 162 -12.13 7.02 9.65
C ASN A 162 -10.67 7.04 9.13
N PHE A 163 -10.48 6.69 7.86
CA PHE A 163 -9.18 6.71 7.23
C PHE A 163 -9.08 7.91 6.29
N THR A 164 -8.07 8.75 6.52
CA THR A 164 -7.75 9.86 5.64
C THR A 164 -6.53 9.51 4.80
N ALA A 165 -6.69 9.61 3.49
CA ALA A 165 -5.66 9.41 2.48
C ALA A 165 -5.35 10.75 1.81
N SER A 166 -4.32 11.46 2.27
CA SER A 166 -3.98 12.82 1.83
C SER A 166 -2.62 12.94 1.14
N GLY A 167 -1.81 11.90 1.14
CA GLY A 167 -0.56 11.86 0.38
C GLY A 167 -0.78 11.77 -1.13
N ASP A 168 0.26 12.01 -1.90
CA ASP A 168 0.22 11.99 -3.35
C ASP A 168 0.62 10.63 -3.93
N LEU A 169 0.00 10.26 -5.06
CA LEU A 169 0.39 9.10 -5.86
C LEU A 169 0.99 9.56 -7.16
N ASN A 170 2.30 9.39 -7.33
CA ASN A 170 3.02 9.88 -8.48
C ASN A 170 3.64 8.72 -9.27
N PHE A 171 3.29 8.60 -10.54
CA PHE A 171 3.86 7.61 -11.44
C PHE A 171 4.41 8.28 -12.70
N TYR A 172 5.72 8.23 -12.87
CA TYR A 172 6.47 8.81 -13.99
C TYR A 172 7.25 7.71 -14.70
N GLY A 173 6.59 6.94 -15.56
CA GLY A 173 7.23 5.83 -16.24
C GLY A 173 6.32 5.21 -17.28
N ASN A 174 6.73 4.07 -17.85
CA ASN A 174 5.92 3.34 -18.80
C ASN A 174 5.28 2.12 -18.14
N ALA A 175 3.96 2.01 -18.19
CA ALA A 175 3.24 0.83 -17.74
C ALA A 175 2.80 -0.01 -18.94
N ASN A 176 3.68 -0.87 -19.43
CA ASN A 176 3.35 -1.87 -20.46
C ASN A 176 2.58 -3.08 -19.88
N ALA A 177 2.06 -2.94 -18.68
CA ALA A 177 1.58 -3.96 -17.78
C ALA A 177 0.19 -3.63 -17.25
N LEU A 178 -0.25 -4.35 -16.21
CA LEU A 178 -1.46 -4.02 -15.46
C LEU A 178 -1.18 -2.83 -14.53
N PHE A 179 -1.99 -1.79 -14.64
CA PHE A 179 -1.91 -0.62 -13.77
C PHE A 179 -3.27 -0.37 -13.11
N TYR A 180 -3.28 -0.39 -11.78
CA TYR A 180 -4.48 -0.13 -11.00
C TYR A 180 -4.18 0.91 -9.93
N ALA A 181 -4.98 1.96 -9.86
CA ALA A 181 -4.81 3.02 -8.89
C ALA A 181 -6.14 3.41 -8.23
N GLY A 182 -6.10 3.65 -6.91
CA GLY A 182 -7.22 4.14 -6.13
C GLY A 182 -6.77 4.50 -4.73
N SER A 183 -7.27 5.60 -4.16
CA SER A 183 -6.73 6.15 -2.91
C SER A 183 -6.86 5.21 -1.72
N ILE A 184 -7.94 4.47 -1.60
CA ILE A 184 -8.18 3.56 -0.44
C ILE A 184 -7.77 2.13 -0.79
N PHE A 185 -7.99 1.71 -2.02
CA PHE A 185 -7.69 0.35 -2.44
C PHE A 185 -7.21 0.31 -3.90
N GLY A 186 -6.02 -0.24 -4.15
CA GLY A 186 -5.48 -0.36 -5.50
C GLY A 186 -6.14 -1.50 -6.27
N TYR A 187 -6.09 -2.71 -5.73
CA TYR A 187 -6.55 -3.90 -6.42
C TYR A 187 -7.13 -4.96 -5.48
N TRP A 188 -8.36 -5.42 -5.74
CA TRP A 188 -9.01 -6.44 -4.94
C TRP A 188 -9.61 -7.59 -5.76
N ARG A 189 -9.13 -8.79 -5.56
CA ARG A 189 -9.65 -10.05 -6.15
C ARG A 189 -10.22 -11.03 -5.13
N GLY A 190 -10.24 -10.71 -3.86
CA GLY A 190 -10.76 -11.56 -2.82
C GLY A 190 -12.27 -11.84 -2.95
N SER A 191 -12.79 -12.79 -2.17
CA SER A 191 -14.21 -13.15 -2.11
C SER A 191 -14.87 -12.76 -0.77
N GLY A 192 -14.17 -12.03 0.08
CA GLY A 192 -14.70 -11.51 1.35
C GLY A 192 -15.59 -10.27 1.17
N THR A 193 -15.67 -9.46 2.22
CA THR A 193 -16.41 -8.20 2.23
C THR A 193 -15.48 -7.03 2.51
N MET A 194 -15.80 -5.86 1.99
CA MET A 194 -15.10 -4.63 2.28
C MET A 194 -16.11 -3.59 2.78
N LYS A 195 -15.86 -3.05 3.96
CA LYS A 195 -16.61 -1.93 4.53
C LYS A 195 -15.67 -0.74 4.63
N ILE A 196 -16.05 0.35 3.98
CA ILE A 196 -15.30 1.61 3.96
C ILE A 196 -16.25 2.67 4.51
N THR A 197 -15.95 3.20 5.69
CA THR A 197 -16.84 4.10 6.44
C THR A 197 -16.10 5.36 6.86
N ASN A 198 -16.67 6.53 6.60
CA ASN A 198 -16.11 7.85 6.95
C ASN A 198 -14.67 8.02 6.46
N CYS A 199 -14.39 7.59 5.23
CA CYS A 199 -13.05 7.72 4.65
C CYS A 199 -12.99 8.88 3.66
N ILE A 200 -11.87 9.59 3.68
CA ILE A 200 -11.65 10.78 2.86
C ILE A 200 -10.35 10.61 2.08
N SER A 201 -10.38 10.99 0.81
CA SER A 201 -9.19 11.10 -0.02
C SER A 201 -9.05 12.52 -0.56
N THR A 202 -7.88 13.14 -0.39
CA THR A 202 -7.63 14.54 -0.78
C THR A 202 -6.30 14.76 -1.49
N GLY A 203 -5.46 13.74 -1.63
CA GLY A 203 -4.15 13.86 -2.29
C GLY A 203 -4.23 14.06 -3.80
N THR A 204 -3.14 14.46 -4.42
CA THR A 204 -3.01 14.58 -5.87
C THR A 204 -2.50 13.28 -6.46
N HIS A 205 -3.09 12.84 -7.54
CA HIS A 205 -2.67 11.63 -8.25
C HIS A 205 -2.14 11.98 -9.63
N THR A 206 -0.84 11.96 -9.81
CA THR A 206 -0.17 12.30 -11.07
C THR A 206 0.29 11.05 -11.79
N TYR A 207 -0.20 10.85 -13.01
CA TYR A 207 0.15 9.71 -13.84
C TYR A 207 0.68 10.22 -15.20
N ASP A 208 1.91 10.70 -15.21
CA ASP A 208 2.61 11.11 -16.43
C ASP A 208 3.36 9.91 -17.03
N ALA A 209 2.59 9.07 -17.73
CA ALA A 209 3.04 7.77 -18.18
C ALA A 209 2.37 7.31 -19.48
N THR A 210 3.05 6.45 -20.22
CA THR A 210 2.43 5.71 -21.33
C THR A 210 1.89 4.38 -20.84
N PHE A 211 0.57 4.22 -20.91
CA PHE A 211 -0.11 2.98 -20.51
C PHE A 211 -0.41 2.14 -21.76
N LYS A 212 0.19 0.95 -21.87
CA LYS A 212 -0.06 -0.03 -22.94
C LYS A 212 -0.81 -1.27 -22.48
N GLY A 213 -0.89 -1.49 -21.17
CA GLY A 213 -1.62 -2.59 -20.54
C GLY A 213 -3.03 -2.19 -20.10
N ARG A 214 -3.69 -3.09 -19.35
CA ARG A 214 -4.97 -2.76 -18.72
C ARG A 214 -4.74 -1.72 -17.63
N THR A 215 -5.38 -0.58 -17.77
CA THR A 215 -5.28 0.52 -16.83
C THR A 215 -6.64 0.79 -16.19
N THR A 216 -6.68 0.96 -14.89
CA THR A 216 -7.87 1.42 -14.15
C THR A 216 -7.42 2.41 -13.10
N ILE A 217 -7.92 3.63 -13.18
CA ILE A 217 -7.67 4.73 -12.24
C ILE A 217 -9.02 5.16 -11.69
N ALA A 218 -9.13 5.26 -10.37
CA ALA A 218 -10.36 5.66 -9.71
C ALA A 218 -10.04 6.41 -8.40
N GLY A 219 -10.96 7.25 -7.95
CA GLY A 219 -10.78 8.04 -6.74
C GLY A 219 -10.60 7.18 -5.47
N LEU A 220 -11.43 6.17 -5.25
CA LEU A 220 -11.36 5.38 -4.01
C LEU A 220 -10.85 3.97 -4.20
N VAL A 221 -11.39 3.22 -5.16
CA VAL A 221 -11.04 1.80 -5.39
C VAL A 221 -10.68 1.58 -6.85
N GLY A 222 -9.41 1.28 -7.13
CA GLY A 222 -8.90 1.12 -8.49
C GLY A 222 -9.53 -0.06 -9.23
N TYR A 223 -9.51 -1.25 -8.65
CA TYR A 223 -10.10 -2.43 -9.29
C TYR A 223 -10.75 -3.37 -8.28
N LYS A 224 -11.91 -3.88 -8.66
CA LYS A 224 -12.64 -4.92 -7.94
C LYS A 224 -13.03 -6.05 -8.90
N SER A 225 -12.74 -7.30 -8.54
CA SER A 225 -13.29 -8.44 -9.26
C SER A 225 -14.80 -8.62 -8.98
N SER A 226 -15.50 -9.40 -9.79
CA SER A 226 -16.96 -9.51 -9.79
C SER A 226 -17.60 -10.06 -8.49
N LYS A 227 -16.85 -10.75 -7.64
CA LYS A 227 -17.41 -11.51 -6.51
C LYS A 227 -17.52 -10.76 -5.17
N PRO A 228 -16.58 -9.88 -4.77
CA PRO A 228 -16.63 -9.28 -3.43
C PRO A 228 -17.67 -8.17 -3.31
N GLY A 229 -18.30 -8.07 -2.14
CA GLY A 229 -19.18 -6.96 -1.78
C GLY A 229 -18.38 -5.79 -1.21
N ILE A 230 -18.56 -4.58 -1.76
CA ILE A 230 -18.05 -3.34 -1.17
C ILE A 230 -19.24 -2.52 -0.69
N THR A 231 -19.13 -2.00 0.54
CA THR A 231 -20.07 -1.03 1.09
C THR A 231 -19.32 0.25 1.42
N PHE A 232 -19.75 1.35 0.85
CA PHE A 232 -19.30 2.69 1.20
C PHE A 232 -20.35 3.38 2.07
N THR A 233 -19.90 4.01 3.15
CA THR A 233 -20.77 4.82 4.02
C THR A 233 -20.04 6.11 4.35
N THR A 234 -20.63 7.25 3.98
CA THR A 234 -20.10 8.60 4.26
C THR A 234 -18.63 8.76 3.83
N CYS A 235 -18.32 8.35 2.59
CA CYS A 235 -16.97 8.48 2.05
C CYS A 235 -16.91 9.61 1.03
N GLU A 236 -15.78 10.31 1.00
CA GLU A 236 -15.52 11.42 0.11
C GLU A 236 -14.25 11.20 -0.69
N ASN A 237 -14.29 11.55 -1.97
CA ASN A 237 -13.10 11.67 -2.80
C ASN A 237 -13.02 13.09 -3.34
N ALA A 238 -12.06 13.83 -2.83
CA ALA A 238 -11.68 15.17 -3.27
C ALA A 238 -10.26 15.18 -3.86
N SER A 239 -9.75 14.02 -4.26
CA SER A 239 -8.43 13.92 -4.90
C SER A 239 -8.47 14.45 -6.33
N ASP A 240 -7.46 15.19 -6.71
CA ASP A 240 -7.20 15.56 -8.11
C ASP A 240 -6.54 14.37 -8.83
N ILE A 241 -6.96 14.07 -10.07
CA ILE A 241 -6.47 12.95 -10.89
C ILE A 241 -6.04 13.47 -12.27
#